data_2c21d47ae4e407d53232d49205a57037
#
_entry.id   2c21d47ae4e407d53232d49205a57037
#
_cell.length_a   1.000
_cell.length_b   1.000
_cell.length_c   1.000
_cell.angle_alpha   90.00
_cell.angle_beta   90.00
_cell.angle_gamma   90.00
#
_symmetry.space_group_name_H-M   'P 1'
#
loop_
_entity.id
_entity.type
_entity.pdbx_description
1 polymer ?
#
loop_
_entity_poly.entity_id
_entity_poly.type
_entity_poly.pdbx_seq_one_letter_code
_entity_poly.pdbx_strand_id
1 'polypeptide(L)'
;MAWYSKYLSIYEKPFSEVPDEVITSTRERLAAMQSEDPLVSIVVIAYNEGKRLASCLWSLSDLSTTYPLEILGVNNNSKDDTEEVYKAFGVRYFNETRQSPGFARQCGLDNSRGKYHFFIDADTFYPPHYVDTMMHTLQRPGISCVYCHS
;
A
#
# COMPACT_ATOMS: atom_id res chain seq x y z
N MET A 1 7.91 -12.74 -19.11
CA MET A 1 7.86 -12.79 -17.64
C MET A 1 6.60 -12.14 -17.14
N ALA A 2 6.03 -12.67 -16.07
CA ALA A 2 4.85 -12.04 -15.45
C ALA A 2 5.25 -10.68 -14.86
N TRP A 3 4.31 -9.74 -14.86
CA TRP A 3 4.56 -8.38 -14.36
C TRP A 3 5.02 -8.35 -12.90
N TYR A 4 4.64 -9.36 -12.11
CA TYR A 4 4.95 -9.41 -10.68
C TYR A 4 6.25 -10.15 -10.34
N SER A 5 6.97 -10.70 -11.34
CA SER A 5 8.10 -11.61 -11.10
C SER A 5 9.20 -10.99 -10.24
N LYS A 6 9.51 -9.69 -10.44
CA LYS A 6 10.58 -9.05 -9.67
C LYS A 6 10.24 -8.92 -8.19
N TYR A 7 8.96 -8.77 -7.84
CA TYR A 7 8.54 -8.63 -6.44
C TYR A 7 8.68 -9.94 -5.66
N LEU A 8 8.58 -11.07 -6.36
CA LEU A 8 8.77 -12.38 -5.75
C LEU A 8 10.20 -12.59 -5.25
N SER A 9 11.16 -11.85 -5.79
CA SER A 9 12.57 -11.99 -5.41
C SER A 9 12.81 -11.71 -3.92
N ILE A 10 11.97 -10.90 -3.30
CA ILE A 10 12.08 -10.54 -1.88
C ILE A 10 10.87 -11.00 -1.05
N TYR A 11 9.86 -11.57 -1.69
CA TYR A 11 8.64 -12.03 -1.02
C TYR A 11 8.95 -13.20 -0.08
N GLU A 12 8.40 -13.18 1.13
CA GLU A 12 8.61 -14.18 2.17
C GLU A 12 10.06 -14.23 2.70
N LYS A 13 10.86 -13.22 2.38
CA LYS A 13 12.22 -13.10 2.90
C LYS A 13 12.29 -12.10 4.04
N PRO A 14 13.20 -12.30 5.01
CA PRO A 14 13.40 -11.31 6.06
C PRO A 14 13.71 -9.93 5.48
N PHE A 15 13.22 -8.89 6.13
CA PHE A 15 13.47 -7.52 5.66
C PHE A 15 14.96 -7.21 5.56
N SER A 16 15.78 -7.80 6.43
CA SER A 16 17.24 -7.62 6.39
C SER A 16 17.87 -8.09 5.08
N GLU A 17 17.19 -8.93 4.30
CA GLU A 17 17.69 -9.43 3.02
C GLU A 17 17.23 -8.61 1.81
N VAL A 18 16.40 -7.59 2.02
CA VAL A 18 15.95 -6.72 0.93
C VAL A 18 17.12 -5.84 0.51
N PRO A 19 17.50 -5.83 -0.79
CA PRO A 19 18.63 -5.01 -1.25
C PRO A 19 18.41 -3.53 -0.99
N ASP A 20 19.46 -2.85 -0.54
CA ASP A 20 19.40 -1.40 -0.25
C ASP A 20 18.98 -0.58 -1.46
N GLU A 21 19.39 -0.98 -2.66
CA GLU A 21 19.02 -0.29 -3.89
C GLU A 21 17.51 -0.38 -4.16
N VAL A 22 16.86 -1.49 -3.81
CA VAL A 22 15.42 -1.65 -3.92
C VAL A 22 14.71 -0.71 -2.96
N ILE A 23 15.18 -0.66 -1.71
CA ILE A 23 14.61 0.22 -0.70
C ILE A 23 14.72 1.68 -1.13
N THR A 24 15.91 2.11 -1.52
CA THR A 24 16.19 3.50 -1.92
C THR A 24 15.35 3.91 -3.14
N SER A 25 15.38 3.10 -4.19
CA SER A 25 14.63 3.38 -5.42
C SER A 25 13.13 3.41 -5.18
N THR A 26 12.60 2.45 -4.45
CA THR A 26 11.17 2.37 -4.13
C THR A 26 10.74 3.57 -3.28
N ARG A 27 11.53 3.91 -2.27
CA ARG A 27 11.26 5.05 -1.39
C ARG A 27 11.18 6.36 -2.18
N GLU A 28 12.11 6.59 -3.10
CA GLU A 28 12.12 7.80 -3.93
C GLU A 28 10.87 7.87 -4.81
N ARG A 29 10.49 6.75 -5.41
CA ARG A 29 9.33 6.69 -6.29
C ARG A 29 8.02 6.86 -5.52
N LEU A 30 7.89 6.25 -4.35
CA LEU A 30 6.73 6.43 -3.49
C LEU A 30 6.61 7.91 -3.05
N ALA A 31 7.71 8.53 -2.68
CA ALA A 31 7.72 9.95 -2.30
C ALA A 31 7.26 10.85 -3.45
N ALA A 32 7.71 10.56 -4.67
CA ALA A 32 7.35 11.33 -5.86
C ALA A 32 5.87 11.19 -6.24
N MET A 33 5.21 10.11 -5.83
CA MET A 33 3.81 9.85 -6.13
C MET A 33 2.85 10.60 -5.19
N GLN A 34 3.31 11.02 -4.02
CA GLN A 34 2.44 11.62 -3.01
C GLN A 34 1.91 12.98 -3.48
N SER A 35 0.59 13.15 -3.42
CA SER A 35 -0.08 14.41 -3.71
C SER A 35 -0.46 15.11 -2.42
N GLU A 36 -0.34 16.44 -2.39
CA GLU A 36 -0.82 17.24 -1.25
C GLU A 36 -2.35 17.35 -1.25
N ASP A 37 -2.97 17.16 -2.41
CA ASP A 37 -4.43 17.20 -2.56
C ASP A 37 -4.89 15.93 -3.29
N PRO A 38 -4.84 14.76 -2.64
CA PRO A 38 -5.14 13.50 -3.31
C PRO A 38 -6.63 13.32 -3.57
N LEU A 39 -6.94 12.73 -4.71
CA LEU A 39 -8.26 12.21 -5.01
C LEU A 39 -8.43 10.79 -4.44
N VAL A 40 -7.35 10.00 -4.47
CA VAL A 40 -7.35 8.60 -4.06
C VAL A 40 -6.41 8.43 -2.87
N SER A 41 -6.88 7.76 -1.82
CA SER A 41 -6.04 7.34 -0.71
C SER A 41 -5.88 5.83 -0.74
N ILE A 42 -4.65 5.34 -0.91
CA ILE A 42 -4.34 3.92 -0.83
C ILE A 42 -3.86 3.65 0.58
N VAL A 43 -4.64 2.86 1.33
CA VAL A 43 -4.36 2.52 2.72
C VAL A 43 -3.87 1.08 2.78
N VAL A 44 -2.60 0.91 3.11
CA VAL A 44 -1.98 -0.41 3.23
C VAL A 44 -2.10 -0.86 4.67
N ILE A 45 -2.88 -1.90 4.91
CA ILE A 45 -3.09 -2.45 6.25
C ILE A 45 -2.19 -3.66 6.44
N ALA A 46 -1.41 -3.65 7.52
CA ALA A 46 -0.48 -4.74 7.81
C ALA A 46 -0.59 -5.20 9.26
N TYR A 47 -0.62 -6.53 9.41
CA TYR A 47 -0.50 -7.19 10.69
C TYR A 47 0.53 -8.32 10.54
N ASN A 48 1.70 -8.15 11.17
CA ASN A 48 2.80 -9.11 11.08
C ASN A 48 3.16 -9.46 9.62
N GLU A 49 3.40 -8.42 8.82
CA GLU A 49 3.72 -8.54 7.39
C GLU A 49 5.17 -8.15 7.07
N GLY A 50 6.07 -8.30 8.04
CA GLY A 50 7.48 -7.92 7.86
C GLY A 50 8.18 -8.58 6.67
N LYS A 51 7.72 -9.78 6.27
CA LYS A 51 8.30 -10.51 5.12
C LYS A 51 7.60 -10.23 3.79
N ARG A 52 6.49 -9.49 3.79
CA ARG A 52 5.68 -9.28 2.58
C ARG A 52 5.47 -7.81 2.25
N LEU A 53 5.47 -6.94 3.25
CA LEU A 53 5.17 -5.52 3.06
C LEU A 53 6.11 -4.85 2.06
N ALA A 54 7.40 -5.19 2.06
CA ALA A 54 8.35 -4.61 1.13
C ALA A 54 7.97 -4.88 -0.33
N SER A 55 7.56 -6.11 -0.65
CA SER A 55 7.10 -6.47 -2.00
C SER A 55 5.85 -5.69 -2.40
N CYS A 56 4.90 -5.57 -1.49
CA CYS A 56 3.68 -4.78 -1.71
C CYS A 56 4.03 -3.33 -2.04
N LEU A 57 4.84 -2.69 -1.21
CA LEU A 57 5.24 -1.29 -1.41
C LEU A 57 6.03 -1.09 -2.71
N TRP A 58 6.88 -2.05 -3.06
CA TRP A 58 7.60 -2.01 -4.33
C TRP A 58 6.61 -2.01 -5.50
N SER A 59 5.60 -2.88 -5.47
CA SER A 59 4.59 -2.90 -6.52
C SER A 59 3.81 -1.59 -6.61
N LEU A 60 3.49 -0.97 -5.47
CA LEU A 60 2.79 0.32 -5.44
C LEU A 60 3.65 1.43 -6.04
N SER A 61 4.97 1.37 -5.90
CA SER A 61 5.86 2.36 -6.49
C SER A 61 5.89 2.30 -8.01
N ASP A 62 5.40 1.23 -8.60
CA ASP A 62 5.32 1.04 -10.05
C ASP A 62 3.94 1.37 -10.63
N LEU A 63 3.03 1.89 -9.80
CA LEU A 63 1.70 2.28 -10.29
C LEU A 63 1.79 3.35 -11.36
N SER A 64 1.01 3.17 -12.42
CA SER A 64 0.89 4.12 -13.52
C SER A 64 -0.52 4.69 -13.51
N THR A 65 -0.66 5.94 -13.09
CA THR A 65 -1.96 6.61 -13.01
C THR A 65 -1.78 8.12 -13.09
N THR A 66 -2.80 8.80 -13.61
CA THR A 66 -2.86 10.27 -13.60
C THR A 66 -3.68 10.81 -12.43
N TYR A 67 -4.37 9.95 -11.70
CA TYR A 67 -5.12 10.37 -10.53
C TYR A 67 -4.17 10.80 -9.41
N PRO A 68 -4.37 11.99 -8.82
CA PRO A 68 -3.60 12.38 -7.64
C PRO A 68 -3.87 11.41 -6.49
N LEU A 69 -2.81 10.91 -5.86
CA LEU A 69 -2.96 9.91 -4.82
C LEU A 69 -2.03 10.15 -3.65
N GLU A 70 -2.37 9.54 -2.53
CA GLU A 70 -1.49 9.36 -1.39
C GLU A 70 -1.45 7.87 -1.04
N ILE A 71 -0.35 7.45 -0.45
CA ILE A 71 -0.19 6.10 0.10
C ILE A 71 0.13 6.25 1.56
N LEU A 72 -0.64 5.60 2.42
CA LEU A 72 -0.39 5.58 3.85
C LEU A 72 -0.56 4.17 4.39
N GLY A 73 0.06 3.90 5.53
CA GLY A 73 0.02 2.60 6.14
C GLY A 73 -0.74 2.59 7.45
N VAL A 74 -1.27 1.42 7.81
CA VAL A 74 -1.77 1.15 9.15
C VAL A 74 -1.07 -0.10 9.67
N ASN A 75 -0.31 0.06 10.73
CA ASN A 75 0.31 -1.04 11.45
C ASN A 75 -0.67 -1.50 12.53
N ASN A 76 -1.34 -2.63 12.27
CA ASN A 76 -2.41 -3.10 13.14
C ASN A 76 -1.86 -4.03 14.25
N ASN A 77 -1.11 -3.42 15.18
CA ASN A 77 -0.61 -4.12 16.37
C ASN A 77 0.38 -5.24 16.03
N SER A 78 1.26 -5.04 15.06
CA SER A 78 2.27 -6.04 14.68
C SER A 78 3.31 -6.22 15.79
N LYS A 79 3.84 -7.44 15.90
CA LYS A 79 4.89 -7.82 16.85
C LYS A 79 6.23 -8.07 16.18
N ASP A 80 6.26 -8.11 14.86
CA ASP A 80 7.47 -8.30 14.06
C ASP A 80 8.04 -6.94 13.61
N ASP A 81 8.85 -6.93 12.55
CA ASP A 81 9.48 -5.72 12.03
C ASP A 81 8.65 -4.96 11.00
N THR A 82 7.32 -5.17 10.96
CA THR A 82 6.41 -4.47 10.06
C THR A 82 6.58 -2.95 10.13
N GLU A 83 6.64 -2.39 11.34
CA GLU A 83 6.79 -0.95 11.53
C GLU A 83 8.09 -0.43 10.91
N GLU A 84 9.18 -1.17 11.08
CA GLU A 84 10.48 -0.80 10.53
C GLU A 84 10.46 -0.77 9.02
N VAL A 85 9.66 -1.64 8.38
CA VAL A 85 9.52 -1.65 6.92
C VAL A 85 8.85 -0.36 6.45
N TYR A 86 7.76 0.08 7.09
CA TYR A 86 7.13 1.36 6.76
C TYR A 86 8.13 2.51 6.87
N LYS A 87 8.90 2.55 7.95
CA LYS A 87 9.90 3.60 8.18
C LYS A 87 10.97 3.61 7.09
N ALA A 88 11.49 2.44 6.74
CA ALA A 88 12.55 2.32 5.75
C ALA A 88 12.11 2.79 4.37
N PHE A 89 10.86 2.54 4.00
CA PHE A 89 10.30 2.97 2.71
C PHE A 89 9.73 4.38 2.75
N GLY A 90 9.82 5.08 3.88
CA GLY A 90 9.36 6.46 3.99
C GLY A 90 7.84 6.63 3.87
N VAL A 91 7.08 5.57 4.09
CA VAL A 91 5.62 5.61 4.04
C VAL A 91 5.09 6.14 5.37
N ARG A 92 4.26 7.18 5.31
CA ARG A 92 3.54 7.67 6.47
C ARG A 92 2.60 6.57 6.97
N TYR A 93 2.67 6.23 8.24
CA TYR A 93 1.86 5.15 8.79
C TYR A 93 1.34 5.50 10.18
N PHE A 94 0.34 4.76 10.62
CA PHE A 94 -0.31 4.96 11.91
C PHE A 94 -0.40 3.61 12.62
N ASN A 95 -0.21 3.64 13.94
CA ASN A 95 -0.33 2.44 14.77
C ASN A 95 -1.74 2.34 15.31
N GLU A 96 -2.43 1.23 14.99
CA GLU A 96 -3.73 0.91 15.55
C GLU A 96 -3.56 -0.30 16.48
N THR A 97 -3.68 -0.08 17.76
CA THR A 97 -3.42 -1.12 18.78
C THR A 97 -4.57 -2.11 18.93
N ARG A 98 -5.77 -1.76 18.47
CA ARG A 98 -6.91 -2.67 18.49
C ARG A 98 -6.83 -3.58 17.27
N GLN A 99 -6.46 -4.83 17.50
CA GLN A 99 -6.20 -5.79 16.43
C GLN A 99 -7.50 -6.27 15.81
N SER A 100 -7.92 -5.62 14.74
CA SER A 100 -9.13 -5.94 14.00
C SER A 100 -9.10 -5.26 12.64
N PRO A 101 -9.52 -5.92 11.56
CA PRO A 101 -9.64 -5.27 10.25
C PRO A 101 -10.53 -4.03 10.27
N GLY A 102 -11.61 -4.06 11.05
CA GLY A 102 -12.52 -2.91 11.16
C GLY A 102 -11.85 -1.70 11.79
N PHE A 103 -11.13 -1.88 12.89
CA PHE A 103 -10.40 -0.79 13.52
C PHE A 103 -9.27 -0.29 12.65
N ALA A 104 -8.57 -1.19 11.94
CA ALA A 104 -7.50 -0.79 11.03
C ALA A 104 -8.04 0.06 9.87
N ARG A 105 -9.15 -0.31 9.28
CA ARG A 105 -9.79 0.47 8.22
C ARG A 105 -10.24 1.84 8.72
N GLN A 106 -10.83 1.89 9.91
CA GLN A 106 -11.26 3.15 10.53
C GLN A 106 -10.07 4.06 10.77
N CYS A 107 -8.97 3.52 11.28
CA CYS A 107 -7.73 4.27 11.49
C CYS A 107 -7.23 4.87 10.15
N GLY A 108 -7.22 4.07 9.10
CA GLY A 108 -6.83 4.53 7.77
C GLY A 108 -7.75 5.61 7.23
N LEU A 109 -9.06 5.41 7.39
CA LEU A 109 -10.07 6.39 6.95
C LEU A 109 -9.90 7.72 7.67
N ASP A 110 -9.71 7.68 8.99
CA ASP A 110 -9.58 8.89 9.82
C ASP A 110 -8.32 9.72 9.47
N ASN A 111 -7.30 9.07 8.90
CA ASN A 111 -6.02 9.70 8.60
C ASN A 111 -5.77 9.93 7.10
N SER A 112 -6.73 9.60 6.25
CA SER A 112 -6.62 9.78 4.81
C SER A 112 -7.39 11.01 4.35
N ARG A 113 -6.96 11.60 3.21
CA ARG A 113 -7.47 12.88 2.71
C ARG A 113 -8.21 12.75 1.39
N GLY A 114 -8.10 11.62 0.71
CA GLY A 114 -8.73 11.42 -0.59
C GLY A 114 -10.24 11.27 -0.50
N LYS A 115 -10.89 11.49 -1.61
CA LYS A 115 -12.32 11.23 -1.75
C LYS A 115 -12.61 9.74 -1.87
N TYR A 116 -11.72 8.99 -2.51
CA TYR A 116 -11.83 7.55 -2.70
C TYR A 116 -10.78 6.85 -1.86
N HIS A 117 -11.17 5.79 -1.17
CA HIS A 117 -10.31 5.04 -0.27
C HIS A 117 -10.13 3.61 -0.77
N PHE A 118 -8.89 3.22 -1.02
CA PHE A 118 -8.55 1.87 -1.43
C PHE A 118 -7.85 1.19 -0.23
N PHE A 119 -8.56 0.28 0.43
CA PHE A 119 -7.97 -0.50 1.53
C PHE A 119 -7.38 -1.76 0.94
N ILE A 120 -6.07 -1.92 1.07
CA ILE A 120 -5.34 -3.04 0.47
C ILE A 120 -4.55 -3.81 1.52
N ASP A 121 -4.33 -5.08 1.22
CA ASP A 121 -3.58 -5.97 2.09
C ASP A 121 -2.09 -5.91 1.76
N ALA A 122 -1.26 -6.00 2.81
CA ALA A 122 0.20 -5.87 2.68
C ALA A 122 0.87 -7.13 2.14
N ASP A 123 0.14 -8.23 1.96
CA ASP A 123 0.66 -9.51 1.50
C ASP A 123 0.50 -9.74 -0.01
N THR A 124 0.12 -8.72 -0.77
CA THR A 124 -0.25 -8.82 -2.17
C THR A 124 0.51 -7.80 -3.02
N PHE A 125 0.68 -8.11 -4.30
CA PHE A 125 1.22 -7.19 -5.30
C PHE A 125 0.08 -6.60 -6.11
N TYR A 126 0.25 -5.34 -6.55
CA TYR A 126 -0.79 -4.64 -7.32
C TYR A 126 -0.25 -4.29 -8.71
N PRO A 127 -1.01 -4.60 -9.78
CA PRO A 127 -0.55 -4.31 -11.14
C PRO A 127 -0.49 -2.81 -11.43
N PRO A 128 0.32 -2.38 -12.43
CA PRO A 128 0.53 -0.95 -12.69
C PRO A 128 -0.74 -0.14 -12.93
N HIS A 129 -1.78 -0.73 -13.50
CA HIS A 129 -3.03 -0.03 -13.81
C HIS A 129 -4.14 -0.27 -12.78
N TYR A 130 -3.78 -0.76 -11.60
CA TYR A 130 -4.74 -1.09 -10.55
C TYR A 130 -5.65 0.10 -10.18
N VAL A 131 -5.07 1.27 -9.98
CA VAL A 131 -5.84 2.47 -9.59
C VAL A 131 -6.82 2.86 -10.69
N ASP A 132 -6.35 2.92 -11.94
CA ASP A 132 -7.20 3.32 -13.07
C ASP A 132 -8.35 2.33 -13.28
N THR A 133 -8.08 1.04 -13.14
CA THR A 133 -9.11 0.00 -13.27
C THR A 133 -10.18 0.15 -12.20
N MET A 134 -9.77 0.33 -10.94
CA MET A 134 -10.70 0.49 -9.82
C MET A 134 -11.49 1.80 -9.95
N MET A 135 -10.84 2.89 -10.33
CA MET A 135 -11.50 4.18 -10.49
C MET A 135 -12.52 4.18 -11.62
N HIS A 136 -12.21 3.50 -12.73
CA HIS A 136 -13.15 3.35 -13.84
C HIS A 136 -14.46 2.72 -13.36
N THR A 137 -14.39 1.71 -12.51
CA THR A 137 -15.57 1.04 -11.96
C THR A 137 -16.29 1.92 -10.93
N LEU A 138 -15.54 2.55 -10.02
CA LEU A 138 -16.12 3.39 -8.96
C LEU A 138 -16.84 4.62 -9.49
N GLN A 139 -16.45 5.13 -10.65
CA GLN A 139 -17.07 6.32 -11.25
C GLN A 139 -18.35 6.01 -12.03
N ARG A 140 -18.74 4.73 -12.15
CA ARG A 140 -20.02 4.39 -12.76
C ARG A 140 -21.17 4.83 -11.87
N PRO A 141 -22.29 5.32 -12.47
CA PRO A 141 -23.47 5.72 -11.69
C PRO A 141 -23.97 4.57 -10.80
N GLY A 142 -24.24 4.87 -9.53
CA GLY A 142 -24.79 3.90 -8.58
C GLY A 142 -23.77 2.96 -7.95
N ILE A 143 -22.48 3.07 -8.29
CA ILE A 143 -21.43 2.24 -7.68
C ILE A 143 -20.77 3.03 -6.55
N SER A 144 -20.78 2.48 -5.34
CA SER A 144 -20.12 3.10 -4.17
C SER A 144 -19.02 2.22 -3.58
N CYS A 145 -18.94 0.95 -3.98
CA CYS A 145 -17.96 0.03 -3.45
C CYS A 145 -17.61 -1.02 -4.50
N VAL A 146 -16.32 -1.36 -4.57
CA VAL A 146 -15.81 -2.39 -5.49
C VAL A 146 -14.89 -3.32 -4.71
N TYR A 147 -15.08 -4.62 -4.90
CA TYR A 147 -14.21 -5.63 -4.33
C TYR A 147 -13.38 -6.27 -5.44
N CYS A 148 -12.09 -6.45 -5.18
CA CYS A 148 -11.20 -7.16 -6.06
C CYS A 148 -10.84 -8.50 -5.38
N HIS A 149 -11.07 -9.61 -6.09
CA HIS A 149 -10.67 -10.92 -5.61
C HIS A 149 -9.25 -11.21 -6.07
N SER A 150 -8.43 -11.60 -5.13
CA SER A 150 -7.06 -12.02 -5.41
C SER A 150 -7.01 -13.47 -5.90
#